data_0c548e821ad4b6fb355cb8c5666c6f94
#
_entry.id   0c548e821ad4b6fb355cb8c5666c6f94
#
_cell.length_a   1.000
_cell.length_b   1.000
_cell.length_c   1.000
_cell.angle_alpha   90.00
_cell.angle_beta   90.00
_cell.angle_gamma   90.00
#
_symmetry.space_group_name_H-M   'P 1'
#
loop_
_entity.id
_entity.type
_entity.pdbx_description
1 polymer ?
#
loop_
_entity_poly.entity_id
_entity_poly.type
_entity_poly.pdbx_seq_one_letter_code
_entity_poly.pdbx_strand_id
1 'polypeptide(L)'
;MRVTKADLVDDLTIEGYENGDESQLVTYKVDHDATMIDDTGTELQIAPRDVQLPAAKPWKKLATSFAGPFMNVVLGFVVLTIYSFASVGPATTTVGQVAANSPAQHVLQKGDQIVAINGRKISTFDQVSQAIDSSKGKTLTVKVKRQGSEKSVQLTPKYSKKTKSYLVGIVAKADNSFSAKLKRGWDFSWQVTGMIFQALGNLFKHFSLNKLSGPVGIYSETSKATSMGLTYMLAFVGMLSINLGIVNLIPIPGLDGGKLFLELIELLRGKPIPEEYETVVDLIGVVFLLILIIAVTGNDIYRYFIK
;
A
#
# COMPACT_ATOMS: atom_id res chain seq x y z
N MET A 1 -32.72 -5.96 -43.19
CA MET A 1 -33.20 -7.00 -42.28
C MET A 1 -33.66 -6.37 -41.00
N ARG A 2 -34.83 -6.74 -40.49
CA ARG A 2 -35.30 -6.35 -39.15
C ARG A 2 -34.90 -7.47 -38.19
N VAL A 3 -33.88 -7.21 -37.36
CA VAL A 3 -33.37 -8.19 -36.39
C VAL A 3 -34.41 -8.36 -35.25
N THR A 4 -34.82 -9.59 -34.97
CA THR A 4 -35.73 -9.94 -33.91
C THR A 4 -35.05 -10.59 -32.72
N LYS A 5 -33.92 -11.28 -32.97
CA LYS A 5 -33.08 -11.91 -31.97
C LYS A 5 -31.60 -11.86 -32.40
N ALA A 6 -30.69 -11.60 -31.47
CA ALA A 6 -29.27 -11.68 -31.69
C ALA A 6 -28.62 -12.40 -30.51
N ASP A 7 -27.88 -13.45 -30.82
CA ASP A 7 -26.96 -14.09 -29.90
C ASP A 7 -25.52 -13.83 -30.38
N LEU A 8 -24.86 -12.88 -29.76
CA LEU A 8 -23.51 -12.46 -30.10
C LEU A 8 -22.48 -12.99 -29.08
N VAL A 9 -22.91 -13.91 -28.20
CA VAL A 9 -22.07 -14.48 -27.15
C VAL A 9 -21.81 -15.96 -27.36
N ASP A 10 -22.85 -16.77 -27.54
CA ASP A 10 -22.75 -18.23 -27.62
C ASP A 10 -22.81 -18.76 -29.04
N ASP A 11 -23.94 -18.57 -29.73
CA ASP A 11 -24.20 -19.16 -31.05
C ASP A 11 -23.70 -18.28 -32.23
N LEU A 12 -23.36 -17.03 -31.94
CA LEU A 12 -22.94 -16.01 -32.92
C LEU A 12 -23.93 -15.95 -34.09
N THR A 13 -25.22 -15.77 -33.79
CA THR A 13 -26.30 -15.73 -34.78
C THR A 13 -27.16 -14.48 -34.60
N ILE A 14 -27.68 -14.00 -35.73
CA ILE A 14 -28.76 -13.02 -35.76
C ILE A 14 -29.93 -13.59 -36.53
N GLU A 15 -31.14 -13.42 -36.00
CA GLU A 15 -32.37 -13.85 -36.63
C GLU A 15 -33.24 -12.63 -36.95
N GLY A 16 -33.91 -12.64 -38.05
CA GLY A 16 -34.77 -11.52 -38.43
C GLY A 16 -35.46 -11.73 -39.77
N TYR A 17 -36.28 -10.74 -40.15
CA TYR A 17 -37.06 -10.73 -41.36
C TYR A 17 -36.35 -9.88 -42.41
N GLU A 18 -36.26 -10.44 -43.66
CA GLU A 18 -35.70 -9.72 -44.77
C GLU A 18 -36.78 -8.98 -45.56
N ASN A 19 -36.40 -7.82 -46.11
CA ASN A 19 -37.21 -7.03 -47.08
C ASN A 19 -38.66 -6.74 -46.63
N GLY A 20 -38.94 -6.82 -45.34
CA GLY A 20 -40.30 -6.60 -44.80
C GLY A 20 -41.23 -7.81 -44.93
N ASP A 21 -40.73 -8.96 -45.36
CA ASP A 21 -41.49 -10.21 -45.39
C ASP A 21 -41.44 -10.90 -44.01
N GLU A 22 -42.49 -10.77 -43.24
CA GLU A 22 -42.64 -11.39 -41.90
C GLU A 22 -43.03 -12.87 -41.93
N SER A 23 -43.18 -13.47 -43.12
CA SER A 23 -43.53 -14.89 -43.28
C SER A 23 -42.36 -15.84 -43.12
N GLN A 24 -41.15 -15.39 -43.33
CA GLN A 24 -39.97 -16.23 -43.27
C GLN A 24 -38.87 -15.62 -42.37
N LEU A 25 -38.57 -16.29 -41.27
CA LEU A 25 -37.48 -15.96 -40.38
C LEU A 25 -36.18 -16.52 -40.95
N VAL A 26 -35.17 -15.66 -41.12
CA VAL A 26 -33.84 -16.04 -41.66
C VAL A 26 -32.82 -15.89 -40.57
N THR A 27 -31.93 -16.89 -40.43
CA THR A 27 -30.83 -16.88 -39.44
C THR A 27 -29.49 -16.72 -40.18
N TYR A 28 -28.71 -15.78 -39.73
CA TYR A 28 -27.34 -15.53 -40.22
C TYR A 28 -26.31 -15.81 -39.15
N LYS A 29 -25.22 -16.43 -39.51
CA LYS A 29 -24.02 -16.52 -38.66
C LYS A 29 -23.28 -15.19 -38.67
N VAL A 30 -22.88 -14.76 -37.51
CA VAL A 30 -22.04 -13.57 -37.29
C VAL A 30 -20.59 -14.01 -37.19
N ASP A 31 -19.69 -13.24 -37.82
CA ASP A 31 -18.27 -13.48 -37.71
C ASP A 31 -17.80 -13.28 -36.25
N HIS A 32 -16.85 -14.10 -35.79
CA HIS A 32 -16.29 -14.03 -34.44
C HIS A 32 -15.68 -12.65 -34.13
N ASP A 33 -15.10 -11.98 -35.13
CA ASP A 33 -14.46 -10.67 -34.97
C ASP A 33 -15.34 -9.52 -35.51
N ALA A 34 -16.66 -9.76 -35.62
CA ALA A 34 -17.59 -8.74 -36.09
C ALA A 34 -17.62 -7.52 -35.19
N THR A 35 -17.92 -6.37 -35.78
CA THR A 35 -18.18 -5.12 -35.05
C THR A 35 -19.64 -4.73 -35.15
N MET A 36 -20.18 -4.20 -34.09
CA MET A 36 -21.50 -3.59 -34.01
C MET A 36 -21.33 -2.07 -34.01
N ILE A 37 -22.10 -1.39 -34.84
CA ILE A 37 -22.12 0.07 -34.87
C ILE A 37 -23.33 0.54 -34.07
N ASP A 38 -23.12 1.34 -33.03
CA ASP A 38 -24.22 1.90 -32.23
C ASP A 38 -24.87 3.11 -32.92
N ASP A 39 -25.95 3.61 -32.32
CA ASP A 39 -26.70 4.77 -32.85
C ASP A 39 -25.86 6.06 -32.94
N THR A 40 -24.72 6.12 -32.24
CA THR A 40 -23.77 7.24 -32.27
C THR A 40 -22.70 7.08 -33.36
N GLY A 41 -22.67 5.95 -34.05
CA GLY A 41 -21.66 5.60 -35.04
C GLY A 41 -20.37 5.04 -34.43
N THR A 42 -20.37 4.65 -33.16
CA THR A 42 -19.23 4.03 -32.51
C THR A 42 -19.17 2.54 -32.89
N GLU A 43 -18.03 2.10 -33.37
CA GLU A 43 -17.76 0.68 -33.64
C GLU A 43 -17.37 -0.05 -32.36
N LEU A 44 -18.17 -1.03 -31.96
CA LEU A 44 -17.91 -1.89 -30.81
C LEU A 44 -17.70 -3.32 -31.30
N GLN A 45 -16.56 -3.90 -31.02
CA GLN A 45 -16.31 -5.31 -31.32
C GLN A 45 -17.19 -6.20 -30.42
N ILE A 46 -17.81 -7.21 -31.00
CA ILE A 46 -18.54 -8.21 -30.22
C ILE A 46 -17.56 -9.01 -29.36
N ALA A 47 -18.04 -9.53 -28.26
CA ALA A 47 -17.23 -10.32 -27.31
C ALA A 47 -17.83 -11.73 -27.16
N PRO A 48 -17.54 -12.67 -28.09
CA PRO A 48 -17.94 -14.06 -27.93
C PRO A 48 -17.48 -14.67 -26.61
N ARG A 49 -18.15 -15.73 -26.17
CA ARG A 49 -17.87 -16.35 -24.86
C ARG A 49 -16.40 -16.74 -24.66
N ASP A 50 -15.75 -17.23 -25.68
CA ASP A 50 -14.35 -17.70 -25.62
C ASP A 50 -13.33 -16.60 -25.43
N VAL A 51 -13.64 -15.34 -25.76
CA VAL A 51 -12.79 -14.17 -25.47
C VAL A 51 -13.12 -13.48 -24.17
N GLN A 52 -14.21 -13.88 -23.50
CA GLN A 52 -14.59 -13.33 -22.20
C GLN A 52 -13.77 -13.93 -21.07
N LEU A 53 -13.55 -13.16 -20.00
CA LEU A 53 -12.77 -13.58 -18.83
C LEU A 53 -13.32 -14.86 -18.17
N PRO A 54 -14.65 -15.09 -18.03
CA PRO A 54 -15.19 -16.32 -17.44
C PRO A 54 -14.74 -17.59 -18.19
N ALA A 55 -14.55 -17.55 -19.49
CA ALA A 55 -14.09 -18.68 -20.30
C ALA A 55 -12.56 -18.85 -20.29
N ALA A 56 -11.80 -17.90 -19.74
CA ALA A 56 -10.35 -17.96 -19.70
C ALA A 56 -9.86 -19.12 -18.82
N LYS A 57 -8.66 -19.62 -19.15
CA LYS A 57 -8.00 -20.65 -18.30
C LYS A 57 -7.85 -20.15 -16.87
N PRO A 58 -8.05 -21.00 -15.83
CA PRO A 58 -8.05 -20.58 -14.43
C PRO A 58 -6.84 -19.75 -14.01
N TRP A 59 -5.63 -20.09 -14.48
CA TRP A 59 -4.43 -19.33 -14.18
C TRP A 59 -4.42 -17.91 -14.78
N LYS A 60 -5.11 -17.68 -15.92
CA LYS A 60 -5.27 -16.34 -16.51
C LYS A 60 -6.21 -15.48 -15.67
N LYS A 61 -7.31 -16.06 -15.19
CA LYS A 61 -8.23 -15.40 -14.25
C LYS A 61 -7.47 -14.96 -13.00
N LEU A 62 -6.76 -15.89 -12.34
CA LEU A 62 -5.92 -15.61 -11.17
C LEU A 62 -4.90 -14.49 -11.44
N ALA A 63 -4.23 -14.51 -12.59
CA ALA A 63 -3.27 -13.47 -12.95
C ALA A 63 -3.94 -12.10 -13.10
N THR A 64 -5.12 -12.04 -13.69
CA THR A 64 -5.88 -10.79 -13.88
C THR A 64 -6.37 -10.23 -12.56
N SER A 65 -6.96 -11.05 -11.70
CA SER A 65 -7.45 -10.63 -10.38
C SER A 65 -6.32 -10.26 -9.43
N PHE A 66 -5.15 -10.89 -9.56
CA PHE A 66 -3.96 -10.54 -8.78
C PHE A 66 -3.27 -9.27 -9.27
N ALA A 67 -3.36 -8.94 -10.56
CA ALA A 67 -2.64 -7.82 -11.16
C ALA A 67 -2.98 -6.46 -10.51
N GLY A 68 -4.25 -6.21 -10.17
CA GLY A 68 -4.69 -4.98 -9.53
C GLY A 68 -4.00 -4.73 -8.18
N PRO A 69 -4.20 -5.61 -7.20
CA PRO A 69 -3.52 -5.54 -5.90
C PRO A 69 -1.99 -5.50 -6.01
N PHE A 70 -1.41 -6.32 -6.88
CA PHE A 70 0.03 -6.36 -7.11
C PHE A 70 0.57 -5.01 -7.61
N MET A 71 -0.09 -4.40 -8.59
CA MET A 71 0.33 -3.10 -9.11
C MET A 71 0.20 -1.99 -8.09
N ASN A 72 -0.76 -2.04 -7.19
CA ASN A 72 -0.85 -1.11 -6.06
C ASN A 72 0.34 -1.24 -5.12
N VAL A 73 0.79 -2.47 -4.81
CA VAL A 73 2.00 -2.68 -4.02
C VAL A 73 3.23 -2.15 -4.75
N VAL A 74 3.40 -2.49 -6.03
CA VAL A 74 4.52 -1.99 -6.86
C VAL A 74 4.53 -0.46 -6.89
N LEU A 75 3.38 0.17 -7.15
CA LEU A 75 3.26 1.62 -7.15
C LEU A 75 3.67 2.21 -5.79
N GLY A 76 3.24 1.61 -4.68
CA GLY A 76 3.62 2.04 -3.35
C GLY A 76 5.13 2.00 -3.12
N PHE A 77 5.81 0.93 -3.54
CA PHE A 77 7.27 0.80 -3.48
C PHE A 77 7.98 1.86 -4.32
N VAL A 78 7.49 2.12 -5.53
CA VAL A 78 8.04 3.18 -6.42
C VAL A 78 7.88 4.55 -5.76
N VAL A 79 6.69 4.89 -5.28
CA VAL A 79 6.40 6.20 -4.66
C VAL A 79 7.21 6.39 -3.37
N LEU A 80 7.35 5.37 -2.51
CA LEU A 80 8.18 5.45 -1.30
C LEU A 80 9.68 5.53 -1.63
N THR A 81 10.09 4.97 -2.75
CA THR A 81 11.45 5.17 -3.25
C THR A 81 11.65 6.62 -3.69
N ILE A 82 10.73 7.19 -4.45
CA ILE A 82 10.74 8.63 -4.83
C ILE A 82 10.73 9.51 -3.59
N TYR A 83 9.89 9.19 -2.60
CA TYR A 83 9.90 9.86 -1.29
C TYR A 83 11.29 9.83 -0.64
N SER A 84 11.99 8.70 -0.68
CA SER A 84 13.34 8.59 -0.11
C SER A 84 14.34 9.50 -0.82
N PHE A 85 14.21 9.72 -2.12
CA PHE A 85 15.02 10.67 -2.87
C PHE A 85 14.66 12.13 -2.59
N ALA A 86 13.39 12.43 -2.39
CA ALA A 86 12.91 13.78 -2.05
C ALA A 86 13.19 14.17 -0.60
N SER A 87 13.43 13.20 0.29
CA SER A 87 13.71 13.43 1.71
C SER A 87 15.21 13.50 2.01
N VAL A 88 15.53 13.93 3.23
CA VAL A 88 16.91 13.82 3.76
C VAL A 88 17.30 12.35 3.85
N GLY A 89 18.51 12.01 3.44
CA GLY A 89 19.00 10.63 3.46
C GLY A 89 18.98 9.98 4.86
N PRO A 90 19.18 8.65 4.95
CA PRO A 90 19.19 7.95 6.22
C PRO A 90 20.27 8.47 7.15
N ALA A 91 19.95 8.51 8.44
CA ALA A 91 20.89 8.90 9.47
C ALA A 91 22.00 7.83 9.63
N THR A 92 23.24 8.25 9.54
CA THR A 92 24.40 7.39 9.81
C THR A 92 24.81 7.45 11.27
N THR A 93 25.68 6.54 11.73
CA THR A 93 26.27 6.62 13.07
C THR A 93 27.31 7.74 13.21
N THR A 94 27.56 8.52 12.15
CA THR A 94 28.49 9.64 12.16
C THR A 94 27.80 10.90 12.68
N VAL A 95 28.43 11.60 13.57
CA VAL A 95 27.99 12.90 14.10
C VAL A 95 28.10 13.96 13.00
N GLY A 96 26.93 14.48 12.58
CA GLY A 96 26.86 15.57 11.59
C GLY A 96 27.02 16.95 12.23
N GLN A 97 26.39 17.12 13.41
CA GLN A 97 26.45 18.38 14.16
C GLN A 97 26.29 18.09 15.66
N VAL A 98 26.94 18.92 16.48
CA VAL A 98 26.77 18.92 17.93
C VAL A 98 26.14 20.25 18.33
N ALA A 99 25.06 20.17 19.10
CA ALA A 99 24.32 21.34 19.55
C ALA A 99 25.10 22.09 20.63
N ALA A 100 25.06 23.41 20.60
CA ALA A 100 25.61 24.25 21.66
C ALA A 100 24.89 23.99 22.99
N ASN A 101 25.59 24.16 24.09
CA ASN A 101 25.08 23.95 25.45
C ASN A 101 24.52 22.54 25.70
N SER A 102 25.00 21.55 24.93
CA SER A 102 24.55 20.14 25.09
C SER A 102 25.62 19.31 25.81
N PRO A 103 25.23 18.16 26.39
CA PRO A 103 26.19 17.23 26.99
C PRO A 103 27.30 16.78 26.06
N ALA A 104 27.05 16.74 24.76
CA ALA A 104 28.00 16.30 23.76
C ALA A 104 29.02 17.40 23.35
N GLN A 105 28.79 18.68 23.70
CA GLN A 105 29.51 19.83 23.14
C GLN A 105 31.04 19.77 23.32
N HIS A 106 31.50 19.27 24.45
CA HIS A 106 32.97 19.22 24.74
C HIS A 106 33.55 17.82 24.60
N VAL A 107 32.71 16.84 24.20
CA VAL A 107 33.08 15.42 24.21
C VAL A 107 33.09 14.84 22.82
N LEU A 108 32.10 15.17 22.01
CA LEU A 108 31.93 14.71 20.62
C LEU A 108 32.21 15.85 19.63
N GLN A 109 32.63 15.48 18.44
CA GLN A 109 32.94 16.43 17.34
C GLN A 109 32.19 15.99 16.07
N LYS A 110 31.94 16.96 15.19
CA LYS A 110 31.49 16.69 13.84
C LYS A 110 32.46 15.74 13.13
N GLY A 111 31.94 14.66 12.56
CA GLY A 111 32.72 13.62 11.89
C GLY A 111 33.06 12.41 12.77
N ASP A 112 32.81 12.45 14.08
CA ASP A 112 32.98 11.26 14.93
C ASP A 112 31.98 10.17 14.49
N GLN A 113 32.48 8.97 14.22
CA GLN A 113 31.65 7.81 13.96
C GLN A 113 31.46 7.01 15.24
N ILE A 114 30.23 6.92 15.74
CA ILE A 114 29.91 6.12 16.92
C ILE A 114 29.92 4.64 16.53
N VAL A 115 30.81 3.86 17.13
CA VAL A 115 31.00 2.43 16.83
C VAL A 115 30.50 1.51 17.94
N ALA A 116 30.52 1.98 19.20
CA ALA A 116 29.93 1.21 20.30
C ALA A 116 29.48 2.13 21.44
N ILE A 117 28.50 1.67 22.23
CA ILE A 117 28.03 2.32 23.47
C ILE A 117 27.98 1.26 24.56
N ASN A 118 28.64 1.50 25.70
CA ASN A 118 28.76 0.57 26.82
C ASN A 118 29.20 -0.84 26.37
N GLY A 119 30.15 -0.91 25.43
CA GLY A 119 30.68 -2.17 24.86
C GLY A 119 29.80 -2.83 23.81
N ARG A 120 28.57 -2.38 23.60
CA ARG A 120 27.68 -2.91 22.54
C ARG A 120 27.95 -2.23 21.22
N LYS A 121 28.22 -3.01 20.17
CA LYS A 121 28.44 -2.50 18.80
C LYS A 121 27.19 -1.79 18.29
N ILE A 122 27.37 -0.64 17.66
CA ILE A 122 26.33 0.20 17.06
C ILE A 122 26.46 0.18 15.55
N SER A 123 25.37 -0.09 14.85
CA SER A 123 25.30 -0.13 13.39
C SER A 123 24.34 0.90 12.79
N THR A 124 23.36 1.38 13.57
CA THR A 124 22.37 2.36 13.14
C THR A 124 22.24 3.51 14.13
N PHE A 125 21.79 4.68 13.67
CA PHE A 125 21.58 5.82 14.57
C PHE A 125 20.41 5.59 15.54
N ASP A 126 19.44 4.77 15.17
CA ASP A 126 18.34 4.38 16.08
C ASP A 126 18.85 3.62 17.30
N GLN A 127 19.85 2.76 17.12
CA GLN A 127 20.51 2.09 18.24
C GLN A 127 21.26 3.10 19.16
N VAL A 128 21.85 4.18 18.57
CA VAL A 128 22.41 5.28 19.36
C VAL A 128 21.33 5.95 20.18
N SER A 129 20.21 6.32 19.56
CA SER A 129 19.07 6.99 20.22
C SER A 129 18.48 6.13 21.33
N GLN A 130 18.28 4.85 21.07
CA GLN A 130 17.77 3.89 22.07
C GLN A 130 18.71 3.72 23.25
N ALA A 131 20.03 3.61 23.01
CA ALA A 131 21.03 3.48 24.07
C ALA A 131 21.06 4.73 24.96
N ILE A 132 20.94 5.93 24.36
CA ILE A 132 20.89 7.21 25.07
C ILE A 132 19.61 7.28 25.93
N ASP A 133 18.45 7.01 25.37
CA ASP A 133 17.19 7.11 26.10
C ASP A 133 17.07 6.06 27.22
N SER A 134 17.49 4.83 26.94
CA SER A 134 17.48 3.71 27.90
C SER A 134 18.47 3.92 29.07
N SER A 135 19.43 4.83 28.94
CA SER A 135 20.38 5.13 30.02
C SER A 135 19.73 5.81 31.22
N LYS A 136 18.56 6.45 31.03
CA LYS A 136 17.85 7.24 32.05
C LYS A 136 18.75 8.26 32.73
N GLY A 137 19.65 8.89 31.96
CA GLY A 137 20.58 9.91 32.45
C GLY A 137 21.85 9.37 33.09
N LYS A 138 22.09 8.07 33.09
CA LYS A 138 23.37 7.49 33.54
C LYS A 138 24.46 7.76 32.50
N THR A 139 25.70 7.94 32.98
CA THR A 139 26.86 8.13 32.11
C THR A 139 27.11 6.93 31.22
N LEU A 140 27.25 7.17 29.92
CA LEU A 140 27.50 6.18 28.89
C LEU A 140 29.00 6.28 28.45
N THR A 141 29.62 5.12 28.28
CA THR A 141 30.93 5.03 27.61
C THR A 141 30.66 4.86 26.12
N VAL A 142 30.98 5.92 25.35
CA VAL A 142 30.78 5.95 23.90
C VAL A 142 32.13 5.77 23.20
N LYS A 143 32.26 4.74 22.39
CA LYS A 143 33.41 4.49 21.56
C LYS A 143 33.19 5.11 20.19
N VAL A 144 34.05 6.01 19.80
CA VAL A 144 34.00 6.73 18.51
C VAL A 144 35.28 6.50 17.71
N LYS A 145 35.10 6.46 16.38
CA LYS A 145 36.22 6.52 15.44
C LYS A 145 36.40 7.97 14.97
N ARG A 146 37.48 8.60 15.36
CA ARG A 146 37.85 10.00 15.04
C ARG A 146 39.14 9.99 14.24
N GLN A 147 39.08 10.48 13.00
CA GLN A 147 40.29 10.55 12.10
C GLN A 147 41.05 9.20 12.02
N GLY A 148 40.31 8.09 11.92
CA GLY A 148 40.86 6.74 11.82
C GLY A 148 41.19 6.07 13.16
N SER A 149 41.36 6.82 14.26
CA SER A 149 41.69 6.31 15.60
C SER A 149 40.41 6.09 16.44
N GLU A 150 40.37 5.02 17.23
CA GLU A 150 39.33 4.79 18.19
C GLU A 150 39.56 5.53 19.50
N LYS A 151 38.56 6.24 19.98
CA LYS A 151 38.58 6.96 21.25
C LYS A 151 37.33 6.59 22.07
N SER A 152 37.49 6.41 23.36
CA SER A 152 36.39 6.25 24.30
C SER A 152 36.16 7.55 25.04
N VAL A 153 34.92 8.00 25.06
CA VAL A 153 34.49 9.24 25.72
C VAL A 153 33.30 8.93 26.64
N GLN A 154 33.20 9.69 27.72
CA GLN A 154 32.07 9.58 28.64
C GLN A 154 31.05 10.66 28.32
N LEU A 155 29.76 10.29 28.33
CA LEU A 155 28.68 11.14 27.93
C LEU A 155 27.49 10.92 28.85
N THR A 156 27.01 11.97 29.50
CA THR A 156 25.86 11.90 30.42
C THR A 156 24.66 12.58 29.80
N PRO A 157 23.63 11.81 29.36
CA PRO A 157 22.43 12.38 28.75
C PRO A 157 21.63 13.23 29.72
N LYS A 158 20.99 14.29 29.19
CA LYS A 158 20.04 15.14 29.97
C LYS A 158 18.62 14.89 29.52
N TYR A 159 17.68 14.87 30.47
CA TYR A 159 16.27 14.74 30.19
C TYR A 159 15.70 16.03 29.59
N SER A 160 15.03 15.90 28.45
CA SER A 160 14.32 16.98 27.77
C SER A 160 12.82 16.88 28.03
N LYS A 161 12.26 17.87 28.73
CA LYS A 161 10.80 17.97 28.97
C LYS A 161 10.00 18.11 27.68
N LYS A 162 10.60 18.74 26.67
CA LYS A 162 9.94 18.98 25.36
C LYS A 162 9.74 17.69 24.56
N THR A 163 10.74 16.81 24.52
CA THR A 163 10.71 15.55 23.78
C THR A 163 10.35 14.36 24.67
N LYS A 164 10.25 14.55 25.98
CA LYS A 164 10.03 13.50 27.00
C LYS A 164 11.02 12.34 26.88
N SER A 165 12.29 12.64 26.51
CA SER A 165 13.35 11.67 26.29
C SER A 165 14.71 12.21 26.74
N TYR A 166 15.67 11.30 26.94
CA TYR A 166 17.05 11.68 27.26
C TYR A 166 17.81 12.00 25.97
N LEU A 167 18.51 13.13 25.97
CA LEU A 167 19.23 13.64 24.81
C LEU A 167 20.68 13.99 25.18
N VAL A 168 21.56 13.92 24.20
CA VAL A 168 22.96 14.35 24.29
C VAL A 168 23.29 15.55 23.42
N GLY A 169 22.36 15.92 22.51
CA GLY A 169 22.50 17.08 21.63
C GLY A 169 23.40 16.83 20.42
N ILE A 170 23.26 15.68 19.78
CA ILE A 170 23.89 15.38 18.49
C ILE A 170 22.86 15.23 17.40
N VAL A 171 23.23 15.60 16.18
CA VAL A 171 22.49 15.33 14.96
C VAL A 171 23.34 14.41 14.09
N ALA A 172 22.74 13.34 13.60
CA ALA A 172 23.44 12.41 12.71
C ALA A 172 23.78 13.06 11.37
N LYS A 173 24.87 12.62 10.77
CA LYS A 173 25.15 12.91 9.36
C LYS A 173 24.24 12.05 8.50
N ALA A 174 23.51 12.67 7.58
CA ALA A 174 22.70 11.97 6.60
C ALA A 174 23.59 11.41 5.48
N ASP A 175 23.29 10.20 5.04
CA ASP A 175 23.87 9.63 3.83
C ASP A 175 22.95 9.93 2.64
N ASN A 176 23.36 10.88 1.81
CA ASN A 176 22.62 11.29 0.62
C ASN A 176 23.07 10.56 -0.65
N SER A 177 23.86 9.49 -0.55
CA SER A 177 24.27 8.70 -1.70
C SER A 177 23.04 8.03 -2.36
N PHE A 178 23.14 7.82 -3.67
CA PHE A 178 22.07 7.19 -4.43
C PHE A 178 21.69 5.80 -3.87
N SER A 179 22.70 4.98 -3.58
CA SER A 179 22.53 3.64 -3.02
C SER A 179 21.85 3.65 -1.63
N ALA A 180 22.24 4.59 -0.76
CA ALA A 180 21.63 4.71 0.57
C ALA A 180 20.16 5.13 0.48
N LYS A 181 19.82 6.05 -0.41
CA LYS A 181 18.44 6.48 -0.64
C LYS A 181 17.57 5.38 -1.27
N LEU A 182 18.11 4.65 -2.26
CA LEU A 182 17.42 3.52 -2.86
C LEU A 182 17.13 2.43 -1.83
N LYS A 183 18.16 2.06 -1.04
CA LYS A 183 18.01 1.09 0.05
C LYS A 183 16.99 1.55 1.09
N ARG A 184 17.00 2.82 1.47
CA ARG A 184 16.03 3.38 2.41
C ARG A 184 14.60 3.29 1.88
N GLY A 185 14.37 3.60 0.59
CA GLY A 185 13.04 3.47 -0.03
C GLY A 185 12.53 2.03 0.04
N TRP A 186 13.40 1.08 -0.31
CA TRP A 186 13.11 -0.35 -0.23
C TRP A 186 12.82 -0.81 1.21
N ASP A 187 13.71 -0.51 2.16
CA ASP A 187 13.56 -0.90 3.57
C ASP A 187 12.29 -0.28 4.18
N PHE A 188 12.00 0.99 3.86
CA PHE A 188 10.80 1.67 4.34
C PHE A 188 9.51 1.06 3.78
N SER A 189 9.51 0.66 2.50
CA SER A 189 8.36 -0.03 1.90
C SER A 189 8.07 -1.36 2.60
N TRP A 190 9.09 -2.14 2.92
CA TRP A 190 8.93 -3.38 3.70
C TRP A 190 8.49 -3.12 5.13
N GLN A 191 8.98 -2.05 5.77
CA GLN A 191 8.53 -1.65 7.10
C GLN A 191 7.04 -1.28 7.08
N VAL A 192 6.59 -0.50 6.10
CA VAL A 192 5.17 -0.15 5.90
C VAL A 192 4.34 -1.41 5.69
N THR A 193 4.79 -2.31 4.82
CA THR A 193 4.14 -3.61 4.58
C THR A 193 3.97 -4.40 5.89
N GLY A 194 5.02 -4.50 6.69
CA GLY A 194 4.98 -5.16 8.00
C GLY A 194 4.02 -4.51 8.98
N MET A 195 3.99 -3.16 9.03
CA MET A 195 3.04 -2.42 9.88
C MET A 195 1.59 -2.69 9.48
N ILE A 196 1.28 -2.78 8.18
CA ILE A 196 -0.07 -3.07 7.69
C ILE A 196 -0.49 -4.48 8.10
N PHE A 197 0.38 -5.50 7.92
CA PHE A 197 0.06 -6.86 8.37
C PHE A 197 -0.14 -6.95 9.89
N GLN A 198 0.67 -6.22 10.68
CA GLN A 198 0.48 -6.14 12.13
C GLN A 198 -0.85 -5.46 12.49
N ALA A 199 -1.20 -4.37 11.80
CA ALA A 199 -2.46 -3.67 12.01
C ALA A 199 -3.66 -4.57 11.70
N LEU A 200 -3.63 -5.29 10.56
CA LEU A 200 -4.65 -6.27 10.19
C LEU A 200 -4.74 -7.41 11.21
N GLY A 201 -3.62 -7.99 11.63
CA GLY A 201 -3.58 -9.04 12.66
C GLY A 201 -4.19 -8.55 13.98
N ASN A 202 -3.92 -7.31 14.39
CA ASN A 202 -4.50 -6.70 15.57
C ASN A 202 -5.99 -6.36 15.39
N LEU A 203 -6.43 -6.06 14.18
CA LEU A 203 -7.84 -5.84 13.87
C LEU A 203 -8.65 -7.15 13.98
N PHE A 204 -8.11 -8.26 13.44
CA PHE A 204 -8.75 -9.57 13.56
C PHE A 204 -8.82 -10.09 15.00
N LYS A 205 -7.80 -9.80 15.83
CA LYS A 205 -7.79 -10.21 17.25
C LYS A 205 -8.70 -9.35 18.13
N HIS A 206 -8.77 -8.06 17.85
CA HIS A 206 -9.49 -7.05 18.61
C HIS A 206 -10.19 -6.08 17.66
N PHE A 207 -11.31 -6.56 17.08
CA PHE A 207 -12.09 -5.74 16.15
C PHE A 207 -12.58 -4.46 16.82
N SER A 208 -12.32 -3.32 16.18
CA SER A 208 -12.81 -2.02 16.62
C SER A 208 -12.91 -1.07 15.44
N LEU A 209 -14.08 -0.47 15.25
CA LEU A 209 -14.31 0.54 14.21
C LEU A 209 -13.37 1.75 14.36
N ASN A 210 -12.95 2.06 15.59
CA ASN A 210 -12.01 3.15 15.85
C ASN A 210 -10.62 2.97 15.25
N LYS A 211 -10.27 1.75 14.83
CA LYS A 211 -8.99 1.43 14.16
C LYS A 211 -9.09 1.52 12.64
N LEU A 212 -10.29 1.68 12.11
CA LEU A 212 -10.54 1.86 10.68
C LEU A 212 -10.66 3.33 10.35
N SER A 213 -10.21 3.70 9.17
CA SER A 213 -10.42 5.03 8.58
C SER A 213 -11.30 4.88 7.35
N GLY A 214 -12.41 5.58 7.35
CA GLY A 214 -13.29 5.69 6.21
C GLY A 214 -12.93 6.89 5.31
N PRO A 215 -13.81 7.24 4.37
CA PRO A 215 -13.58 8.35 3.44
C PRO A 215 -13.27 9.69 4.12
N VAL A 216 -13.93 9.98 5.26
CA VAL A 216 -13.71 11.23 6.01
C VAL A 216 -12.33 11.23 6.67
N GLY A 217 -11.91 10.10 7.24
CA GLY A 217 -10.58 9.94 7.82
C GLY A 217 -9.48 10.05 6.77
N ILE A 218 -9.64 9.41 5.61
CA ILE A 218 -8.71 9.51 4.48
C ILE A 218 -8.61 10.95 3.99
N TYR A 219 -9.73 11.65 3.85
CA TYR A 219 -9.74 13.07 3.46
C TYR A 219 -8.98 13.94 4.47
N SER A 220 -9.21 13.74 5.77
CA SER A 220 -8.51 14.47 6.83
C SER A 220 -7.00 14.25 6.78
N GLU A 221 -6.55 13.00 6.64
CA GLU A 221 -5.12 12.67 6.54
C GLU A 221 -4.49 13.19 5.24
N THR A 222 -5.23 13.17 4.12
CA THR A 222 -4.81 13.78 2.83
C THR A 222 -4.60 15.27 2.98
N SER A 223 -5.55 15.97 3.62
CA SER A 223 -5.46 17.41 3.88
C SER A 223 -4.24 17.76 4.73
N LYS A 224 -3.99 16.99 5.79
CA LYS A 224 -2.78 17.14 6.61
C LYS A 224 -1.50 16.89 5.80
N ALA A 225 -1.44 15.80 5.04
CA ALA A 225 -0.28 15.48 4.22
C ALA A 225 0.02 16.59 3.21
N THR A 226 -1.02 17.15 2.58
CA THR A 226 -0.90 18.27 1.63
C THR A 226 -0.37 19.52 2.32
N SER A 227 -0.86 19.84 3.51
CA SER A 227 -0.39 21.03 4.28
C SER A 227 1.06 20.91 4.75
N MET A 228 1.55 19.69 4.94
CA MET A 228 2.94 19.39 5.31
C MET A 228 3.91 19.38 4.13
N GLY A 229 3.40 19.47 2.90
CA GLY A 229 4.17 19.59 1.66
C GLY A 229 4.42 18.26 0.95
N LEU A 230 5.04 18.37 -0.24
CA LEU A 230 5.18 17.28 -1.21
C LEU A 230 5.81 16.00 -0.61
N THR A 231 6.81 16.13 0.24
CA THR A 231 7.49 14.97 0.83
C THR A 231 6.55 14.14 1.70
N TYR A 232 5.71 14.78 2.50
CA TYR A 232 4.71 14.07 3.30
C TYR A 232 3.61 13.46 2.44
N MET A 233 3.20 14.18 1.38
CA MET A 233 2.22 13.68 0.44
C MET A 233 2.70 12.42 -0.28
N LEU A 234 3.96 12.37 -0.72
CA LEU A 234 4.57 11.17 -1.32
C LEU A 234 4.58 10.00 -0.33
N ALA A 235 4.98 10.24 0.92
CA ALA A 235 4.94 9.17 1.95
C ALA A 235 3.51 8.64 2.13
N PHE A 236 2.53 9.53 2.26
CA PHE A 236 1.13 9.17 2.45
C PHE A 236 0.57 8.36 1.26
N VAL A 237 0.79 8.83 0.03
CA VAL A 237 0.33 8.13 -1.19
C VAL A 237 0.97 6.75 -1.30
N GLY A 238 2.28 6.63 -1.05
CA GLY A 238 2.97 5.34 -1.09
C GLY A 238 2.44 4.36 -0.03
N MET A 239 2.22 4.83 1.20
CA MET A 239 1.63 4.01 2.27
C MET A 239 0.19 3.59 1.96
N LEU A 240 -0.62 4.51 1.42
CA LEU A 240 -2.00 4.24 1.02
C LEU A 240 -2.05 3.20 -0.10
N SER A 241 -1.16 3.31 -1.08
CA SER A 241 -1.08 2.39 -2.21
C SER A 241 -0.73 0.96 -1.76
N ILE A 242 0.28 0.79 -0.89
CA ILE A 242 0.60 -0.53 -0.31
C ILE A 242 -0.58 -1.06 0.51
N ASN A 243 -1.21 -0.21 1.32
CA ASN A 243 -2.37 -0.61 2.12
C ASN A 243 -3.52 -1.11 1.24
N LEU A 244 -3.83 -0.37 0.16
CA LEU A 244 -4.88 -0.73 -0.78
C LEU A 244 -4.57 -2.07 -1.47
N GLY A 245 -3.31 -2.29 -1.88
CA GLY A 245 -2.88 -3.56 -2.46
C GLY A 245 -3.05 -4.73 -1.50
N ILE A 246 -2.61 -4.58 -0.24
CA ILE A 246 -2.70 -5.67 0.76
C ILE A 246 -4.15 -5.93 1.18
N VAL A 247 -4.95 -4.88 1.41
CA VAL A 247 -6.36 -5.03 1.81
C VAL A 247 -7.17 -5.69 0.71
N ASN A 248 -6.92 -5.34 -0.56
CA ASN A 248 -7.60 -5.97 -1.69
C ASN A 248 -7.24 -7.46 -1.88
N LEU A 249 -6.15 -7.95 -1.29
CA LEU A 249 -5.80 -9.38 -1.28
C LEU A 249 -6.49 -10.19 -0.17
N ILE A 250 -7.19 -9.53 0.76
CA ILE A 250 -7.94 -10.25 1.80
C ILE A 250 -9.10 -11.00 1.15
N PRO A 251 -9.36 -12.28 1.52
CA PRO A 251 -10.43 -13.08 0.92
C PRO A 251 -11.82 -12.65 1.42
N ILE A 252 -12.18 -11.39 1.13
CA ILE A 252 -13.49 -10.82 1.43
C ILE A 252 -14.25 -10.70 0.11
N PRO A 253 -15.48 -11.23 -0.01
CA PRO A 253 -16.31 -11.02 -1.19
C PRO A 253 -16.48 -9.54 -1.51
N GLY A 254 -16.47 -9.20 -2.81
CA GLY A 254 -16.49 -7.81 -3.27
C GLY A 254 -15.12 -7.14 -3.38
N LEU A 255 -14.03 -7.81 -2.95
CA LEU A 255 -12.64 -7.41 -3.20
C LEU A 255 -11.98 -8.39 -4.17
N ASP A 256 -10.85 -7.99 -4.79
CA ASP A 256 -10.08 -8.85 -5.70
C ASP A 256 -9.63 -10.14 -5.01
N GLY A 257 -9.30 -10.09 -3.72
CA GLY A 257 -8.96 -11.25 -2.90
C GLY A 257 -10.09 -12.27 -2.76
N GLY A 258 -11.34 -11.82 -2.75
CA GLY A 258 -12.53 -12.69 -2.79
C GLY A 258 -12.59 -13.47 -4.11
N LYS A 259 -12.38 -12.78 -5.24
CA LYS A 259 -12.32 -13.40 -6.57
C LYS A 259 -11.15 -14.38 -6.67
N LEU A 260 -9.96 -13.96 -6.25
CA LEU A 260 -8.78 -14.84 -6.19
C LEU A 260 -9.04 -16.12 -5.39
N PHE A 261 -9.76 -16.02 -4.29
CA PHE A 261 -10.10 -17.19 -3.47
C PHE A 261 -11.05 -18.14 -4.20
N LEU A 262 -12.08 -17.62 -4.89
CA LEU A 262 -12.98 -18.44 -5.70
C LEU A 262 -12.26 -19.08 -6.89
N GLU A 263 -11.43 -18.34 -7.60
CA GLU A 263 -10.63 -18.82 -8.73
C GLU A 263 -9.61 -19.89 -8.30
N LEU A 264 -9.05 -19.76 -7.09
CA LEU A 264 -8.19 -20.80 -6.50
C LEU A 264 -8.98 -22.08 -6.22
N ILE A 265 -10.22 -21.98 -5.75
CA ILE A 265 -11.12 -23.13 -5.57
C ILE A 265 -11.42 -23.78 -6.93
N GLU A 266 -11.70 -22.98 -7.98
CA GLU A 266 -11.88 -23.51 -9.34
C GLU A 266 -10.69 -24.31 -9.82
N LEU A 267 -9.47 -23.74 -9.63
CA LEU A 267 -8.21 -24.38 -10.01
C LEU A 267 -8.03 -25.74 -9.30
N LEU A 268 -8.32 -25.79 -7.99
CA LEU A 268 -8.19 -27.02 -7.19
C LEU A 268 -9.26 -28.07 -7.54
N ARG A 269 -10.47 -27.64 -7.87
CA ARG A 269 -11.58 -28.54 -8.25
C ARG A 269 -11.49 -29.01 -9.69
N GLY A 270 -10.76 -28.30 -10.55
CA GLY A 270 -10.69 -28.57 -11.99
C GLY A 270 -12.02 -28.29 -12.73
N LYS A 271 -12.97 -27.59 -12.11
CA LYS A 271 -14.28 -27.24 -12.68
C LYS A 271 -14.62 -25.80 -12.31
N PRO A 272 -15.18 -25.01 -13.25
CA PRO A 272 -15.61 -23.66 -12.97
C PRO A 272 -16.73 -23.61 -11.94
N ILE A 273 -16.81 -22.53 -11.19
CA ILE A 273 -17.95 -22.21 -10.34
C ILE A 273 -19.03 -21.60 -11.25
N PRO A 274 -20.30 -22.00 -11.15
CA PRO A 274 -21.37 -21.36 -11.90
C PRO A 274 -21.46 -19.86 -11.61
N GLU A 275 -21.62 -19.04 -12.65
CA GLU A 275 -21.64 -17.56 -12.57
C GLU A 275 -22.71 -17.04 -11.58
N GLU A 276 -23.81 -17.75 -11.42
CA GLU A 276 -24.86 -17.41 -10.46
C GLU A 276 -24.35 -17.37 -9.01
N TYR A 277 -23.49 -18.32 -8.63
CA TYR A 277 -22.92 -18.34 -7.27
C TYR A 277 -21.88 -17.24 -7.08
N GLU A 278 -21.04 -16.97 -8.08
CA GLU A 278 -20.08 -15.86 -8.02
C GLU A 278 -20.82 -14.53 -7.86
N THR A 279 -21.87 -14.30 -8.65
CA THR A 279 -22.67 -13.08 -8.59
C THR A 279 -23.33 -12.89 -7.22
N VAL A 280 -23.88 -13.96 -6.63
CA VAL A 280 -24.49 -13.88 -5.29
C VAL A 280 -23.44 -13.57 -4.22
N VAL A 281 -22.29 -14.22 -4.28
CA VAL A 281 -21.19 -13.99 -3.33
C VAL A 281 -20.68 -12.55 -3.45
N ASP A 282 -20.47 -12.06 -4.66
CA ASP A 282 -20.05 -10.67 -4.90
C ASP A 282 -21.08 -9.66 -4.41
N LEU A 283 -22.39 -9.91 -4.64
CA LEU A 283 -23.46 -9.04 -4.16
C LEU A 283 -23.47 -8.96 -2.62
N ILE A 284 -23.33 -10.10 -1.94
CA ILE A 284 -23.22 -10.14 -0.48
C ILE A 284 -22.01 -9.32 -0.02
N GLY A 285 -20.88 -9.46 -0.70
CA GLY A 285 -19.66 -8.71 -0.40
C GLY A 285 -19.84 -7.21 -0.57
N VAL A 286 -20.44 -6.79 -1.67
CA VAL A 286 -20.72 -5.36 -1.95
C VAL A 286 -21.64 -4.77 -0.86
N VAL A 287 -22.70 -5.46 -0.49
CA VAL A 287 -23.62 -5.03 0.59
C VAL A 287 -22.87 -4.93 1.92
N PHE A 288 -22.05 -5.92 2.27
CA PHE A 288 -21.23 -5.90 3.46
C PHE A 288 -20.27 -4.70 3.47
N LEU A 289 -19.57 -4.44 2.37
CA LEU A 289 -18.64 -3.32 2.24
C LEU A 289 -19.35 -1.97 2.34
N LEU A 290 -20.56 -1.83 1.76
CA LEU A 290 -21.37 -0.63 1.88
C LEU A 290 -21.76 -0.35 3.34
N ILE A 291 -22.22 -1.37 4.06
CA ILE A 291 -22.56 -1.25 5.49
C ILE A 291 -21.31 -0.85 6.29
N LEU A 292 -20.16 -1.48 6.00
CA LEU A 292 -18.90 -1.17 6.67
C LEU A 292 -18.47 0.28 6.40
N ILE A 293 -18.54 0.75 5.15
CA ILE A 293 -18.20 2.14 4.77
C ILE A 293 -19.10 3.12 5.51
N ILE A 294 -20.41 2.88 5.57
CA ILE A 294 -21.36 3.74 6.29
C ILE A 294 -21.02 3.78 7.79
N ALA A 295 -20.78 2.61 8.40
CA ALA A 295 -20.45 2.52 9.83
C ALA A 295 -19.13 3.23 10.17
N VAL A 296 -18.08 3.02 9.34
CA VAL A 296 -16.77 3.67 9.54
C VAL A 296 -16.85 5.17 9.30
N THR A 297 -17.58 5.60 8.26
CA THR A 297 -17.80 7.02 7.98
C THR A 297 -18.54 7.72 9.13
N GLY A 298 -19.59 7.10 9.67
CA GLY A 298 -20.28 7.61 10.86
C GLY A 298 -19.36 7.74 12.07
N ASN A 299 -18.51 6.75 12.31
CA ASN A 299 -17.51 6.78 13.35
C ASN A 299 -16.44 7.86 13.14
N ASP A 300 -16.01 8.08 11.89
CA ASP A 300 -15.08 9.17 11.55
C ASP A 300 -15.71 10.54 11.83
N ILE A 301 -16.95 10.77 11.39
CA ILE A 301 -17.66 12.02 11.65
C ILE A 301 -17.76 12.28 13.15
N TYR A 302 -18.13 11.25 13.93
CA TYR A 302 -18.16 11.36 15.38
C TYR A 302 -16.81 11.76 15.98
N ARG A 303 -15.72 11.15 15.53
CA ARG A 303 -14.35 11.40 16.05
C ARG A 303 -13.79 12.77 15.68
N TYR A 304 -14.06 13.26 14.45
CA TYR A 304 -13.44 14.47 13.94
C TYR A 304 -14.26 15.75 14.20
N PHE A 305 -15.58 15.61 14.38
CA PHE A 305 -16.47 16.77 14.49
C PHE A 305 -17.27 16.84 15.80
N ILE A 306 -17.40 15.76 16.56
CA ILE A 306 -18.24 15.73 17.76
C ILE A 306 -17.39 15.55 19.03
N LYS A 307 -16.28 14.78 18.98
CA LYS A 307 -15.39 14.52 20.09
C LYS A 307 -14.09 15.32 19.99
#